data_b373e24fb21def25b159785b0ad110aa
#
_entry.id   b373e24fb21def25b159785b0ad110aa
#
_cell.length_a   1.000
_cell.length_b   1.000
_cell.length_c   1.000
_cell.angle_alpha   90.00
_cell.angle_beta   90.00
_cell.angle_gamma   90.00
#
_symmetry.space_group_name_H-M   'P 1'
#
loop_
_entity.id
_entity.type
_entity.pdbx_description
1 polymer ?
#
loop_
_entity_poly.entity_id
_entity_poly.type
_entity_poly.pdbx_seq_one_letter_code
_entity_poly.pdbx_strand_id
1 'polypeptide(L)'
;LDGYRCAVAVGHDEYWTWEMRDRVDQFVETGGGFARFGGNYLWQVRLDADGTQTCYKNPHHDPMTALDPTRSTTAWDWPPIGRPGAATMGLTGLAGIYNRYGPTTPRSSGGFTVYRPDHWALEGSDLYYGDVFGGLPVCVAAFEMDGVDYTFRKGRPYPTGVDGAPDNLEII
;
A
#
# COMPACT_ATOMS: atom_id res chain seq x y z
N LEU A 1 5.18 -16.24 9.90
CA LEU A 1 4.95 -15.22 10.96
C LEU A 1 4.44 -15.84 12.28
N ASP A 2 4.55 -17.17 12.38
CA ASP A 2 4.07 -17.93 13.54
C ASP A 2 4.76 -17.46 14.84
N GLY A 3 3.97 -17.28 15.89
CA GLY A 3 4.47 -16.85 17.21
C GLY A 3 4.63 -15.35 17.38
N TYR A 4 4.42 -14.54 16.33
CA TYR A 4 4.40 -13.08 16.44
C TYR A 4 2.96 -12.56 16.58
N ARG A 5 2.80 -11.48 17.32
CA ARG A 5 1.51 -10.77 17.45
C ARG A 5 1.37 -9.65 16.44
N CYS A 6 2.50 -9.11 15.99
CA CYS A 6 2.54 -8.03 15.01
C CYS A 6 3.76 -8.21 14.11
N ALA A 7 3.58 -7.94 12.82
CA ALA A 7 4.65 -7.77 11.85
C ALA A 7 4.72 -6.30 11.42
N VAL A 8 5.93 -5.79 11.22
CA VAL A 8 6.14 -4.38 10.87
C VAL A 8 7.01 -4.30 9.63
N ALA A 9 6.53 -3.60 8.59
CA ALA A 9 7.32 -3.22 7.42
C ALA A 9 7.71 -1.74 7.53
N VAL A 10 9.00 -1.45 7.39
CA VAL A 10 9.53 -0.09 7.51
C VAL A 10 10.41 0.24 6.31
N GLY A 11 10.17 1.39 5.72
CA GLY A 11 10.89 1.87 4.55
C GLY A 11 10.22 1.47 3.23
N HIS A 12 10.93 1.68 2.13
CA HIS A 12 10.44 1.44 0.78
C HIS A 12 10.31 -0.07 0.53
N ASP A 13 9.12 -0.55 0.17
CA ASP A 13 8.79 -1.97 0.02
C ASP A 13 8.01 -2.27 -1.28
N GLU A 14 8.53 -1.79 -2.39
CA GLU A 14 7.91 -1.79 -3.72
C GLU A 14 7.67 -3.19 -4.30
N TYR A 15 8.47 -4.19 -3.89
CA TYR A 15 8.59 -5.50 -4.55
C TYR A 15 8.17 -6.62 -3.61
N TRP A 16 7.07 -7.32 -3.96
CA TRP A 16 6.54 -8.43 -3.17
C TRP A 16 6.33 -9.65 -4.04
N THR A 17 6.59 -10.84 -3.49
CA THR A 17 6.17 -12.08 -4.15
C THR A 17 4.71 -12.40 -3.81
N TRP A 18 4.10 -13.29 -4.59
CA TRP A 18 2.77 -13.82 -4.31
C TRP A 18 2.70 -14.45 -2.92
N GLU A 19 3.71 -15.25 -2.60
CA GLU A 19 3.82 -15.99 -1.34
C GLU A 19 3.98 -15.04 -0.12
N MET A 20 4.69 -13.92 -0.28
CA MET A 20 4.79 -12.90 0.77
C MET A 20 3.41 -12.31 1.09
N ARG A 21 2.61 -12.01 0.08
CA ARG A 21 1.25 -11.51 0.26
C ARG A 21 0.36 -12.54 0.95
N ASP A 22 0.39 -13.79 0.47
CA ASP A 22 -0.40 -14.87 1.08
C ASP A 22 -0.08 -15.04 2.57
N ARG A 23 1.20 -14.89 2.93
CA ARG A 23 1.63 -14.98 4.34
C ARG A 23 1.14 -13.82 5.19
N VAL A 24 1.10 -12.61 4.64
CA VAL A 24 0.55 -11.44 5.35
C VAL A 24 -0.98 -11.55 5.47
N ASP A 25 -1.66 -11.89 4.39
CA ASP A 25 -3.12 -12.09 4.39
C ASP A 25 -3.52 -13.15 5.43
N GLN A 26 -2.88 -14.33 5.40
CA GLN A 26 -3.11 -15.39 6.38
C GLN A 26 -2.82 -14.96 7.82
N PHE A 27 -1.74 -14.22 8.04
CA PHE A 27 -1.37 -13.73 9.36
C PHE A 27 -2.42 -12.78 9.94
N VAL A 28 -2.91 -11.86 9.12
CA VAL A 28 -3.97 -10.91 9.53
C VAL A 28 -5.29 -11.62 9.72
N GLU A 29 -5.68 -12.54 8.84
CA GLU A 29 -6.90 -13.36 8.96
C GLU A 29 -6.94 -14.18 10.25
N THR A 30 -5.79 -14.63 10.73
CA THR A 30 -5.67 -15.37 11.99
C THR A 30 -5.52 -14.48 13.22
N GLY A 31 -5.70 -13.17 13.08
CA GLY A 31 -5.73 -12.19 14.17
C GLY A 31 -4.37 -11.53 14.48
N GLY A 32 -3.37 -11.68 13.62
CA GLY A 32 -2.12 -10.92 13.70
C GLY A 32 -2.30 -9.47 13.27
N GLY A 33 -1.52 -8.56 13.85
CA GLY A 33 -1.44 -7.16 13.41
C GLY A 33 -0.34 -6.98 12.35
N PHE A 34 -0.63 -6.20 11.32
CA PHE A 34 0.39 -5.78 10.35
C PHE A 34 0.47 -4.26 10.29
N ALA A 35 1.62 -3.70 10.64
CA ALA A 35 1.88 -2.26 10.57
C ALA A 35 2.88 -1.97 9.45
N ARG A 36 2.52 -1.08 8.54
CA ARG A 36 3.35 -0.72 7.40
C ARG A 36 3.66 0.77 7.41
N PHE A 37 4.95 1.09 7.53
CA PHE A 37 5.51 2.44 7.47
C PHE A 37 6.41 2.57 6.25
N GLY A 38 5.82 2.36 5.09
CA GLY A 38 6.50 2.35 3.81
C GLY A 38 5.62 2.89 2.70
N GLY A 39 6.16 2.94 1.50
CA GLY A 39 5.43 3.41 0.34
C GLY A 39 5.81 2.68 -0.94
N ASN A 40 5.02 2.96 -1.96
CA ASN A 40 5.17 2.49 -3.33
C ASN A 40 4.97 0.98 -3.49
N TYR A 41 4.03 0.38 -2.73
CA TYR A 41 3.63 -1.02 -2.89
C TYR A 41 3.01 -1.24 -4.28
N LEU A 42 3.77 -1.88 -5.18
CA LEU A 42 3.38 -1.85 -6.58
C LEU A 42 3.61 -3.16 -7.35
N TRP A 43 4.84 -3.74 -7.29
CA TRP A 43 5.24 -4.77 -8.22
C TRP A 43 5.22 -6.18 -7.65
N GLN A 44 4.58 -7.10 -8.39
CA GLN A 44 4.86 -8.52 -8.18
C GLN A 44 6.24 -8.88 -8.71
N VAL A 45 6.98 -9.61 -7.90
CA VAL A 45 8.24 -10.25 -8.31
C VAL A 45 8.17 -11.75 -8.11
N ARG A 46 9.01 -12.49 -8.81
CA ARG A 46 9.26 -13.90 -8.56
C ARG A 46 10.63 -14.08 -7.91
N LEU A 47 10.69 -14.97 -6.96
CA LEU A 47 11.94 -15.42 -6.35
C LEU A 47 12.19 -16.85 -6.79
N ASP A 48 13.28 -17.08 -7.51
CA ASP A 48 13.69 -18.38 -7.99
C ASP A 48 14.42 -19.19 -6.89
N ALA A 49 14.55 -20.50 -7.08
CA ALA A 49 15.13 -21.38 -6.08
C ALA A 49 16.60 -21.06 -5.75
N ASP A 50 17.32 -20.42 -6.66
CA ASP A 50 18.70 -19.95 -6.46
C ASP A 50 18.79 -18.59 -5.77
N GLY A 51 17.65 -17.98 -5.41
CA GLY A 51 17.55 -16.65 -4.81
C GLY A 51 17.52 -15.50 -5.80
N THR A 52 17.49 -15.78 -7.11
CA THR A 52 17.35 -14.72 -8.12
C THR A 52 15.96 -14.09 -8.06
N GLN A 53 15.90 -12.77 -7.97
CA GLN A 53 14.67 -12.01 -8.03
C GLN A 53 14.42 -11.52 -9.46
N THR A 54 13.28 -11.88 -10.03
CA THR A 54 12.88 -11.50 -11.38
C THR A 54 11.75 -10.49 -11.35
N CYS A 55 11.90 -9.36 -12.08
CA CYS A 55 10.88 -8.34 -12.25
C CYS A 55 11.00 -7.65 -13.63
N TYR A 56 10.03 -7.91 -14.51
CA TYR A 56 9.97 -7.28 -15.83
C TYR A 56 9.21 -5.94 -15.84
N LYS A 57 8.35 -5.70 -14.84
CA LYS A 57 7.42 -4.55 -14.75
C LYS A 57 6.41 -4.43 -15.92
N ASN A 58 6.59 -5.20 -16.96
CA ASN A 58 5.73 -5.22 -18.15
C ASN A 58 5.35 -6.67 -18.49
N PRO A 59 4.05 -7.03 -18.46
CA PRO A 59 3.60 -8.39 -18.68
C PRO A 59 3.91 -8.92 -20.09
N HIS A 60 4.05 -8.02 -21.08
CA HIS A 60 4.40 -8.42 -22.45
C HIS A 60 5.86 -8.85 -22.61
N HIS A 61 6.72 -8.45 -21.68
CA HIS A 61 8.14 -8.83 -21.70
C HIS A 61 8.41 -10.06 -20.80
N ASP A 62 7.47 -10.42 -19.94
CA ASP A 62 7.63 -11.53 -19.01
C ASP A 62 7.18 -12.85 -19.66
N PRO A 63 8.12 -13.80 -19.92
CA PRO A 63 7.77 -15.09 -20.53
C PRO A 63 6.77 -15.91 -19.69
N MET A 64 6.75 -15.69 -18.38
CA MET A 64 5.83 -16.37 -17.48
C MET A 64 4.37 -16.00 -17.74
N THR A 65 4.11 -14.80 -18.28
CA THR A 65 2.75 -14.35 -18.60
C THR A 65 1.99 -15.30 -19.53
N ALA A 66 2.70 -15.96 -20.45
CA ALA A 66 2.09 -16.93 -21.36
C ALA A 66 1.84 -18.30 -20.71
N LEU A 67 2.56 -18.63 -19.63
CA LEU A 67 2.48 -19.91 -18.94
C LEU A 67 1.52 -19.86 -17.75
N ASP A 68 1.65 -18.84 -16.94
CA ASP A 68 0.81 -18.55 -15.79
C ASP A 68 0.64 -17.02 -15.64
N PRO A 69 -0.44 -16.45 -16.13
CA PRO A 69 -0.69 -15.01 -16.08
C PRO A 69 -0.65 -14.43 -14.68
N THR A 70 -1.05 -15.19 -13.66
CA THR A 70 -1.04 -14.73 -12.25
C THR A 70 0.37 -14.57 -11.69
N ARG A 71 1.35 -15.21 -12.31
CA ARG A 71 2.79 -15.13 -11.93
C ARG A 71 3.55 -14.09 -12.73
N SER A 72 2.88 -13.30 -13.56
CA SER A 72 3.49 -12.20 -14.31
C SER A 72 4.05 -11.14 -13.37
N THR A 73 5.26 -10.65 -13.65
CA THR A 73 5.91 -9.62 -12.82
C THR A 73 5.56 -8.23 -13.33
N THR A 74 4.35 -7.80 -13.00
CA THR A 74 3.80 -6.46 -13.29
C THR A 74 3.16 -5.86 -12.05
N ALA A 75 2.49 -4.73 -12.17
CA ALA A 75 1.75 -4.15 -11.04
C ALA A 75 0.63 -5.09 -10.57
N TRP A 76 0.48 -5.22 -9.27
CA TRP A 76 -0.51 -6.08 -8.62
C TRP A 76 -1.94 -5.82 -9.09
N ASP A 77 -2.27 -4.56 -9.32
CA ASP A 77 -3.59 -4.10 -9.70
C ASP A 77 -3.89 -4.28 -11.20
N TRP A 78 -2.88 -4.53 -12.02
CA TRP A 78 -3.04 -4.63 -13.47
C TRP A 78 -3.33 -6.07 -13.92
N PRO A 79 -4.07 -6.22 -15.03
CA PRO A 79 -4.05 -7.48 -15.76
C PRO A 79 -2.60 -7.81 -16.19
N PRO A 80 -2.23 -9.09 -16.21
CA PRO A 80 -3.06 -10.26 -15.97
C PRO A 80 -3.17 -10.69 -14.50
N ILE A 81 -2.49 -10.03 -13.55
CA ILE A 81 -2.51 -10.41 -12.13
C ILE A 81 -3.89 -10.16 -11.52
N GLY A 82 -4.36 -8.91 -11.55
CA GLY A 82 -5.67 -8.52 -11.06
C GLY A 82 -5.92 -8.82 -9.57
N ARG A 83 -4.87 -8.80 -8.74
CA ARG A 83 -4.94 -8.92 -7.28
C ARG A 83 -4.63 -7.58 -6.64
N PRO A 84 -5.63 -6.70 -6.44
CA PRO A 84 -5.39 -5.32 -6.03
C PRO A 84 -4.52 -5.20 -4.77
N GLY A 85 -3.56 -4.25 -4.79
CA GLY A 85 -2.67 -4.00 -3.66
C GLY A 85 -3.43 -3.59 -2.41
N ALA A 86 -4.46 -2.77 -2.58
CA ALA A 86 -5.30 -2.29 -1.50
C ALA A 86 -6.05 -3.39 -0.74
N ALA A 87 -6.32 -4.56 -1.36
CA ALA A 87 -6.97 -5.67 -0.69
C ALA A 87 -6.14 -6.26 0.46
N THR A 88 -4.81 -6.23 0.35
CA THR A 88 -3.88 -6.69 1.41
C THR A 88 -3.44 -5.54 2.32
N MET A 89 -3.05 -4.41 1.73
CA MET A 89 -2.37 -3.32 2.43
C MET A 89 -3.30 -2.17 2.82
N GLY A 90 -4.55 -2.17 2.40
CA GLY A 90 -5.45 -1.03 2.51
C GLY A 90 -5.14 0.11 1.53
N LEU A 91 -3.95 0.12 0.97
CA LEU A 91 -3.43 1.14 0.05
C LEU A 91 -2.73 0.48 -1.13
N THR A 92 -2.60 1.19 -2.24
CA THR A 92 -1.82 0.75 -3.41
C THR A 92 -0.95 1.86 -3.95
N GLY A 93 0.22 1.51 -4.49
CA GLY A 93 1.11 2.44 -5.15
C GLY A 93 0.48 3.11 -6.38
N LEU A 94 -0.44 2.43 -7.08
CA LEU A 94 -1.14 3.02 -8.25
C LEU A 94 -2.06 4.19 -7.88
N ALA A 95 -2.71 4.16 -6.73
CA ALA A 95 -3.51 5.28 -6.21
C ALA A 95 -2.64 6.31 -5.47
N GLY A 96 -1.35 6.03 -5.31
CA GLY A 96 -0.39 6.88 -4.62
C GLY A 96 -0.04 8.16 -5.37
N ILE A 97 0.56 9.09 -4.65
CA ILE A 97 0.88 10.43 -5.18
C ILE A 97 1.78 10.33 -6.40
N TYR A 98 2.85 9.52 -6.33
CA TYR A 98 3.83 9.38 -7.41
C TYR A 98 3.20 8.90 -8.72
N ASN A 99 2.43 7.82 -8.67
CA ASN A 99 1.82 7.25 -9.88
C ASN A 99 0.63 8.07 -10.38
N ARG A 100 -0.14 8.68 -9.48
CA ARG A 100 -1.33 9.46 -9.83
C ARG A 100 -0.99 10.78 -10.49
N TYR A 101 0.06 11.45 -10.05
CA TYR A 101 0.44 12.80 -10.52
C TYR A 101 1.72 12.81 -11.36
N GLY A 102 2.50 11.74 -11.37
CA GLY A 102 3.69 11.57 -12.19
C GLY A 102 4.70 12.72 -12.05
N PRO A 103 5.17 13.30 -13.17
CA PRO A 103 6.17 14.36 -13.17
C PRO A 103 5.75 15.65 -12.43
N THR A 104 4.45 15.85 -12.20
CA THR A 104 3.90 17.01 -11.49
C THR A 104 3.84 16.82 -9.97
N THR A 105 4.25 15.64 -9.48
CA THR A 105 4.27 15.34 -8.05
C THR A 105 5.19 16.30 -7.31
N PRO A 106 4.70 17.00 -6.27
CA PRO A 106 5.57 17.79 -5.41
C PRO A 106 6.62 16.91 -4.74
N ARG A 107 7.88 17.25 -4.91
CA ARG A 107 9.01 16.53 -4.28
C ARG A 107 9.32 17.11 -2.89
N SER A 108 8.28 17.23 -2.10
CA SER A 108 8.35 17.77 -0.74
C SER A 108 7.33 17.05 0.13
N SER A 109 7.54 17.04 1.44
CA SER A 109 6.60 16.48 2.39
C SER A 109 5.47 17.46 2.66
N GLY A 110 4.23 17.09 2.30
CA GLY A 110 3.02 17.84 2.64
C GLY A 110 2.41 17.45 3.99
N GLY A 111 2.84 16.30 4.55
CA GLY A 111 2.26 15.74 5.76
C GLY A 111 0.92 15.03 5.55
N PHE A 112 0.33 14.60 6.64
CA PHE A 112 -0.96 13.92 6.70
C PHE A 112 -1.99 14.82 7.38
N THR A 113 -3.16 14.96 6.77
CA THR A 113 -4.27 15.71 7.37
C THR A 113 -5.16 14.78 8.17
N VAL A 114 -5.46 15.14 9.42
CA VAL A 114 -6.30 14.37 10.33
C VAL A 114 -7.78 14.59 10.04
N TYR A 115 -8.51 13.51 9.80
CA TYR A 115 -9.96 13.53 9.59
C TYR A 115 -10.76 12.79 10.67
N ARG A 116 -10.10 11.93 11.46
CA ARG A 116 -10.71 11.19 12.57
C ARG A 116 -9.82 11.25 13.81
N PRO A 117 -9.79 12.39 14.52
CA PRO A 117 -8.93 12.56 15.70
C PRO A 117 -9.28 11.60 16.85
N ASP A 118 -10.53 11.11 16.88
CA ASP A 118 -11.00 10.16 17.90
C ASP A 118 -10.57 8.70 17.63
N HIS A 119 -9.87 8.44 16.53
CA HIS A 119 -9.40 7.10 16.21
C HIS A 119 -8.29 6.66 17.19
N TRP A 120 -8.33 5.38 17.62
CA TRP A 120 -7.40 4.82 18.59
C TRP A 120 -5.91 5.03 18.24
N ALA A 121 -5.56 5.03 16.95
CA ALA A 121 -4.19 5.23 16.49
C ALA A 121 -3.64 6.64 16.75
N LEU A 122 -4.51 7.60 17.03
CA LEU A 122 -4.15 8.99 17.34
C LEU A 122 -4.35 9.32 18.84
N GLU A 123 -4.69 8.33 19.66
CA GLU A 123 -4.87 8.54 21.09
C GLU A 123 -3.60 9.10 21.74
N GLY A 124 -3.73 10.18 22.50
CA GLY A 124 -2.61 10.86 23.15
C GLY A 124 -1.73 11.72 22.25
N SER A 125 -2.10 11.91 21.00
CA SER A 125 -1.33 12.74 20.05
C SER A 125 -1.62 14.25 20.14
N ASP A 126 -2.70 14.65 20.81
CA ASP A 126 -3.21 16.03 20.83
C ASP A 126 -3.50 16.62 19.43
N LEU A 127 -3.83 15.74 18.46
CA LEU A 127 -4.21 16.13 17.10
C LEU A 127 -5.73 16.31 16.99
N TYR A 128 -6.14 17.33 16.24
CA TYR A 128 -7.54 17.68 16.01
C TYR A 128 -7.89 17.55 14.52
N TYR A 129 -9.18 17.56 14.22
CA TYR A 129 -9.67 17.55 12.83
C TYR A 129 -9.09 18.72 12.04
N GLY A 130 -8.46 18.40 10.91
CA GLY A 130 -7.81 19.36 10.02
C GLY A 130 -6.36 19.66 10.35
N ASP A 131 -5.84 19.17 11.47
CA ASP A 131 -4.40 19.28 11.75
C ASP A 131 -3.58 18.51 10.73
N VAL A 132 -2.36 19.01 10.48
CA VAL A 132 -1.40 18.38 9.57
C VAL A 132 -0.14 18.01 10.35
N PHE A 133 0.26 16.73 10.27
CA PHE A 133 1.49 16.25 10.90
C PHE A 133 2.40 15.54 9.89
N GLY A 134 3.67 15.36 10.25
CA GLY A 134 4.65 14.64 9.43
C GLY A 134 5.11 15.37 8.17
N GLY A 135 4.72 16.63 7.98
CA GLY A 135 5.24 17.51 6.94
C GLY A 135 6.61 18.10 7.28
N LEU A 136 6.98 19.19 6.63
CA LEU A 136 8.21 19.92 6.95
C LEU A 136 8.17 20.48 8.37
N PRO A 137 9.29 20.48 9.09
CA PRO A 137 10.63 20.01 8.72
C PRO A 137 10.90 18.52 8.98
N VAL A 138 9.94 17.79 9.55
CA VAL A 138 10.12 16.38 9.97
C VAL A 138 10.14 15.42 8.77
N CYS A 139 9.37 15.70 7.72
CA CYS A 139 9.33 14.96 6.46
C CYS A 139 9.04 13.45 6.61
N VAL A 140 8.06 13.09 7.42
CA VAL A 140 7.61 11.69 7.56
C VAL A 140 6.90 11.21 6.29
N ALA A 141 6.09 12.06 5.69
CA ALA A 141 5.43 11.79 4.42
C ALA A 141 6.28 12.24 3.24
N ALA A 142 6.50 11.36 2.27
CA ALA A 142 7.27 11.64 1.05
C ALA A 142 6.39 11.56 -0.21
N PHE A 143 6.96 11.79 -1.38
CA PHE A 143 6.21 11.75 -2.65
C PHE A 143 5.86 10.33 -3.12
N GLU A 144 6.58 9.31 -2.69
CA GLU A 144 6.30 7.89 -2.95
C GLU A 144 5.37 7.30 -1.89
N MET A 145 4.26 7.95 -1.66
CA MET A 145 3.21 7.47 -0.76
C MET A 145 2.16 6.69 -1.53
N ASP A 146 1.72 5.60 -0.94
CA ASP A 146 0.56 4.86 -1.42
C ASP A 146 -0.74 5.62 -1.14
N GLY A 147 -1.77 5.28 -1.85
CA GLY A 147 -3.08 5.87 -1.71
C GLY A 147 -4.20 4.84 -1.84
N VAL A 148 -5.41 5.33 -1.69
CA VAL A 148 -6.66 4.60 -1.89
C VAL A 148 -7.63 5.50 -2.66
N ASP A 149 -8.50 4.91 -3.46
CA ASP A 149 -9.59 5.68 -4.05
C ASP A 149 -10.63 6.01 -2.97
N TYR A 150 -10.98 7.30 -2.85
CA TYR A 150 -11.85 7.77 -1.79
C TYR A 150 -12.78 8.90 -2.23
N THR A 151 -13.86 9.06 -1.48
CA THR A 151 -14.80 10.16 -1.61
C THR A 151 -15.07 10.83 -0.27
N PHE A 152 -15.40 12.12 -0.29
CA PHE A 152 -15.78 12.82 0.93
C PHE A 152 -17.29 12.73 1.20
N ARG A 153 -17.64 12.41 2.46
CA ARG A 153 -19.00 12.47 2.98
C ARG A 153 -18.98 13.25 4.30
N LYS A 154 -19.71 14.36 4.37
CA LYS A 154 -19.79 15.23 5.57
C LYS A 154 -18.41 15.60 6.14
N GLY A 155 -17.48 15.95 5.26
CA GLY A 155 -16.13 16.38 5.64
C GLY A 155 -15.14 15.25 5.98
N ARG A 156 -15.53 13.99 5.90
CA ARG A 156 -14.65 12.84 6.17
C ARG A 156 -14.40 12.01 4.92
N PRO A 157 -13.18 11.50 4.69
CA PRO A 157 -12.89 10.60 3.58
C PRO A 157 -13.38 9.17 3.88
N TYR A 158 -13.86 8.50 2.84
CA TYR A 158 -14.28 7.10 2.85
C TYR A 158 -13.77 6.40 1.60
N PRO A 159 -13.23 5.18 1.71
CA PRO A 159 -12.84 4.41 0.54
C PRO A 159 -14.04 4.15 -0.37
N THR A 160 -13.82 4.12 -1.67
CA THR A 160 -14.86 3.78 -2.66
C THR A 160 -14.91 2.29 -2.95
N GLY A 161 -13.84 1.56 -2.66
CA GLY A 161 -13.66 0.14 -2.99
C GLY A 161 -13.31 -0.14 -4.46
N VAL A 162 -13.25 0.88 -5.32
CA VAL A 162 -12.96 0.73 -6.76
C VAL A 162 -11.59 0.14 -7.01
N ASP A 163 -10.63 0.42 -6.14
CA ASP A 163 -9.26 -0.09 -6.16
C ASP A 163 -9.05 -1.37 -5.34
N GLY A 164 -10.14 -2.02 -4.92
CA GLY A 164 -10.12 -3.26 -4.15
C GLY A 164 -9.89 -3.06 -2.64
N ALA A 165 -9.91 -1.81 -2.16
CA ALA A 165 -9.85 -1.54 -0.73
C ALA A 165 -11.03 -2.20 0.01
N PRO A 166 -10.80 -2.79 1.19
CA PRO A 166 -11.86 -3.44 1.96
C PRO A 166 -12.87 -2.43 2.50
N ASP A 167 -14.14 -2.85 2.62
CA ASP A 167 -15.25 -1.99 3.05
C ASP A 167 -15.07 -1.41 4.47
N ASN A 168 -14.29 -2.07 5.31
CA ASN A 168 -13.99 -1.65 6.67
C ASN A 168 -12.74 -0.79 6.80
N LEU A 169 -12.12 -0.38 5.69
CA LEU A 169 -10.98 0.53 5.71
C LEU A 169 -11.40 1.90 6.26
N GLU A 170 -10.66 2.38 7.24
CA GLU A 170 -10.82 3.74 7.77
C GLU A 170 -9.66 4.63 7.36
N ILE A 171 -9.97 5.82 6.84
CA ILE A 171 -9.00 6.88 6.55
C ILE A 171 -9.09 7.87 7.72
N ILE A 172 -8.03 7.96 8.49
CA ILE A 172 -8.01 8.69 9.78
C ILE A 172 -7.41 10.09 9.67
#